data_181c0aa557e4716dd13a7ef0ceabbe01
#
_entry.id   181c0aa557e4716dd13a7ef0ceabbe01
#
_cell.length_a   1.000
_cell.length_b   1.000
_cell.length_c   1.000
_cell.angle_alpha   90.00
_cell.angle_beta   90.00
_cell.angle_gamma   90.00
#
_symmetry.space_group_name_H-M   'P 1'
#
loop_
_entity.id
_entity.type
_entity.pdbx_description
1 polymer ?
#
loop_
_entity_poly.entity_id
_entity_poly.type
_entity_poly.pdbx_seq_one_letter_code
_entity_poly.pdbx_strand_id
1 'polypeptide(L)'
;MNKDPNPKNLLKIILLGETGVGKTNLINILVGKPFQKESLSSLSSSYSMATFTHEEKKYPYILWDTAGQESYRSLNKIFMKNSNVVLFVYSIDNIKSFKELNYWIDSAKNEVDENCIMAIAGNKSDLIYQQKVTDEEAKNYAKKMGMKLKFTSALNDHAGFKNYIEELILDYILGKNKNKKKEEKIEEKETNKSIKIGSKKRKKNKCC
;
A
#
# COMPACT_ATOMS: atom_id res chain seq x y z
N MET A 1 -16.17 -26.58 -0.55
CA MET A 1 -16.70 -25.47 0.28
C MET A 1 -15.52 -24.54 0.54
N ASN A 2 -15.38 -23.46 -0.21
CA ASN A 2 -14.39 -22.43 0.05
C ASN A 2 -14.80 -21.71 1.35
N LYS A 3 -14.01 -21.88 2.41
CA LYS A 3 -14.16 -21.07 3.62
C LYS A 3 -13.91 -19.61 3.22
N ASP A 4 -14.87 -18.75 3.50
CA ASP A 4 -14.68 -17.30 3.36
C ASP A 4 -13.38 -16.88 4.03
N PRO A 5 -12.58 -15.98 3.41
CA PRO A 5 -11.32 -15.54 3.98
C PRO A 5 -11.59 -14.94 5.36
N ASN A 6 -10.86 -15.42 6.37
CA ASN A 6 -10.96 -14.89 7.73
C ASN A 6 -10.73 -13.37 7.66
N PRO A 7 -11.67 -12.53 8.08
CA PRO A 7 -11.58 -11.07 7.96
C PRO A 7 -10.35 -10.48 8.65
N LYS A 8 -9.74 -11.21 9.60
CA LYS A 8 -8.48 -10.80 10.26
C LYS A 8 -7.24 -10.87 9.38
N ASN A 9 -7.30 -11.53 8.21
CA ASN A 9 -6.16 -11.70 7.30
C ASN A 9 -6.35 -10.99 5.95
N LEU A 10 -7.42 -10.22 5.79
CA LEU A 10 -7.68 -9.49 4.56
C LEU A 10 -6.81 -8.25 4.49
N LEU A 11 -5.92 -8.20 3.50
CA LEU A 11 -5.08 -7.03 3.28
C LEU A 11 -5.87 -5.95 2.55
N LYS A 12 -5.66 -4.71 2.94
CA LYS A 12 -6.32 -3.56 2.33
C LYS A 12 -5.31 -2.73 1.52
N ILE A 13 -5.60 -2.59 0.24
CA ILE A 13 -4.83 -1.78 -0.70
C ILE A 13 -5.74 -0.67 -1.21
N ILE A 14 -5.28 0.56 -1.16
CA ILE A 14 -6.01 1.71 -1.67
C ILE A 14 -5.20 2.41 -2.77
N LEU A 15 -5.87 2.80 -3.85
CA LEU A 15 -5.29 3.61 -4.91
C LEU A 15 -5.76 5.07 -4.75
N LEU A 16 -4.81 6.00 -4.65
CA LEU A 16 -5.05 7.43 -4.49
C LEU A 16 -4.44 8.21 -5.65
N GLY A 17 -5.04 9.30 -6.03
CA GLY A 17 -4.56 10.16 -7.12
C GLY A 17 -5.71 10.88 -7.81
N GLU A 18 -5.37 11.81 -8.69
CA GLU A 18 -6.33 12.65 -9.40
C GLU A 18 -7.30 11.87 -10.30
N THR A 19 -8.38 12.53 -10.68
CA THR A 19 -9.32 12.00 -11.67
C THR A 19 -8.62 11.75 -13.00
N GLY A 20 -8.97 10.66 -13.67
CA GLY A 20 -8.49 10.34 -15.01
C GLY A 20 -7.07 9.77 -15.09
N VAL A 21 -6.37 9.55 -13.96
CA VAL A 21 -5.03 8.91 -13.96
C VAL A 21 -5.08 7.39 -14.22
N GLY A 22 -6.27 6.77 -14.19
CA GLY A 22 -6.49 5.38 -14.56
C GLY A 22 -6.54 4.39 -13.39
N LYS A 23 -6.84 4.83 -12.16
CA LYS A 23 -6.97 3.95 -10.97
C LYS A 23 -7.91 2.78 -11.19
N THR A 24 -9.13 3.07 -11.67
CA THR A 24 -10.15 2.06 -11.99
C THR A 24 -9.65 1.02 -12.99
N ASN A 25 -8.98 1.44 -14.05
CA ASN A 25 -8.42 0.52 -15.04
C ASN A 25 -7.29 -0.33 -14.47
N LEU A 26 -6.42 0.24 -13.62
CA LEU A 26 -5.39 -0.52 -12.92
C LEU A 26 -6.01 -1.59 -12.01
N ILE A 27 -7.11 -1.30 -11.33
CA ILE A 27 -7.84 -2.28 -10.52
C ILE A 27 -8.50 -3.33 -11.41
N ASN A 28 -9.14 -2.91 -12.49
CA ASN A 28 -9.80 -3.84 -13.42
C ASN A 28 -8.84 -4.91 -13.94
N ILE A 29 -7.64 -4.52 -14.39
CA ILE A 29 -6.67 -5.49 -14.89
C ILE A 29 -6.17 -6.45 -13.81
N LEU A 30 -6.05 -6.01 -12.54
CA LEU A 30 -5.67 -6.89 -11.42
C LEU A 30 -6.71 -7.97 -11.12
N VAL A 31 -7.98 -7.66 -11.35
CA VAL A 31 -9.08 -8.63 -11.13
C VAL A 31 -9.54 -9.32 -12.42
N GLY A 32 -8.75 -9.22 -13.49
CA GLY A 32 -9.01 -9.90 -14.77
C GLY A 32 -10.13 -9.30 -15.60
N LYS A 33 -10.54 -8.05 -15.31
CA LYS A 33 -11.50 -7.32 -16.13
C LYS A 33 -10.80 -6.62 -17.30
N PRO A 34 -11.47 -6.40 -18.43
CA PRO A 34 -10.89 -5.71 -19.56
C PRO A 34 -10.62 -4.23 -19.27
N PHE A 35 -9.64 -3.66 -19.97
CA PHE A 35 -9.41 -2.23 -20.01
C PHE A 35 -10.62 -1.50 -20.62
N GLN A 36 -11.02 -0.39 -19.98
CA GLN A 36 -12.13 0.45 -20.44
C GLN A 36 -11.59 1.81 -20.89
N LYS A 37 -11.65 2.08 -22.22
CA LYS A 37 -11.15 3.34 -22.80
C LYS A 37 -11.97 4.54 -22.31
N GLU A 38 -13.28 4.37 -22.22
CA GLU A 38 -14.24 5.37 -21.72
C GLU A 38 -14.71 4.97 -20.34
N SER A 39 -13.85 5.08 -19.33
CA SER A 39 -14.31 4.98 -17.95
C SER A 39 -14.86 6.33 -17.53
N LEU A 40 -16.17 6.40 -17.27
CA LEU A 40 -16.75 7.53 -16.54
C LEU A 40 -15.96 7.70 -15.23
N SER A 41 -15.65 8.94 -14.88
CA SER A 41 -15.00 9.23 -13.60
C SER A 41 -15.76 8.53 -12.48
N SER A 42 -15.05 7.73 -11.67
CA SER A 42 -15.68 7.03 -10.54
C SER A 42 -16.33 8.06 -9.62
N LEU A 43 -17.66 8.08 -9.60
CA LEU A 43 -18.46 8.99 -8.78
C LEU A 43 -18.56 8.50 -7.33
N SER A 44 -18.24 7.24 -7.09
CA SER A 44 -18.26 6.60 -5.78
C SER A 44 -17.05 5.70 -5.60
N SER A 45 -16.64 5.52 -4.36
CA SER A 45 -15.63 4.50 -4.02
C SER A 45 -16.24 3.11 -4.16
N SER A 46 -15.51 2.21 -4.78
CA SER A 46 -15.88 0.80 -4.93
C SER A 46 -14.72 -0.09 -4.52
N TYR A 47 -14.97 -1.37 -4.31
CA TYR A 47 -13.92 -2.32 -4.00
C TYR A 47 -13.96 -3.56 -4.88
N SER A 48 -12.83 -4.17 -5.05
CA SER A 48 -12.64 -5.45 -5.71
C SER A 48 -11.77 -6.36 -4.85
N MET A 49 -11.91 -7.66 -4.98
CA MET A 49 -11.13 -8.63 -4.20
C MET A 49 -10.25 -9.45 -5.14
N ALA A 50 -9.04 -9.75 -4.66
CA ALA A 50 -8.11 -10.65 -5.34
C ALA A 50 -7.30 -11.44 -4.29
N THR A 51 -6.47 -12.38 -4.76
CA THR A 51 -5.65 -13.21 -3.88
C THR A 51 -4.24 -13.28 -4.45
N PHE A 52 -3.27 -13.02 -3.61
CA PHE A 52 -1.86 -13.28 -3.85
C PHE A 52 -1.46 -14.60 -3.20
N THR A 53 -0.67 -15.42 -3.89
CA THR A 53 -0.14 -16.68 -3.35
C THR A 53 1.38 -16.60 -3.30
N HIS A 54 1.95 -16.83 -2.12
CA HIS A 54 3.39 -16.86 -1.90
C HIS A 54 3.73 -18.00 -0.93
N GLU A 55 4.71 -18.85 -1.29
CA GLU A 55 5.10 -20.02 -0.48
C GLU A 55 3.90 -20.86 -0.01
N GLU A 56 3.00 -21.21 -0.93
CA GLU A 56 1.76 -21.97 -0.72
C GLU A 56 0.71 -21.28 0.19
N LYS A 57 1.03 -20.11 0.75
CA LYS A 57 0.08 -19.30 1.52
C LYS A 57 -0.69 -18.36 0.63
N LYS A 58 -2.00 -18.29 0.90
CA LYS A 58 -2.91 -17.37 0.23
C LYS A 58 -3.08 -16.11 1.07
N TYR A 59 -2.91 -14.97 0.45
CA TYR A 59 -3.09 -13.64 1.02
C TYR A 59 -4.22 -12.95 0.27
N PRO A 60 -5.46 -13.06 0.75
CA PRO A 60 -6.57 -12.33 0.16
C PRO A 60 -6.39 -10.83 0.42
N TYR A 61 -6.69 -10.03 -0.58
CA TYR A 61 -6.65 -8.58 -0.45
C TYR A 61 -7.83 -7.90 -1.12
N ILE A 62 -8.19 -6.75 -0.60
CA ILE A 62 -9.22 -5.86 -1.12
C ILE A 62 -8.55 -4.63 -1.73
N LEU A 63 -8.98 -4.30 -2.93
CA LEU A 63 -8.54 -3.12 -3.69
C LEU A 63 -9.64 -2.07 -3.63
N TRP A 64 -9.34 -0.91 -3.05
CA TRP A 64 -10.25 0.21 -3.00
C TRP A 64 -9.98 1.17 -4.17
N ASP A 65 -10.98 1.29 -5.05
CA ASP A 65 -11.02 2.31 -6.08
C ASP A 65 -11.60 3.60 -5.49
N THR A 66 -10.83 4.66 -5.49
CA THR A 66 -11.28 5.93 -4.91
C THR A 66 -11.69 6.92 -6.00
N ALA A 67 -12.72 7.71 -5.72
CA ALA A 67 -13.05 8.84 -6.55
C ALA A 67 -11.91 9.86 -6.52
N GLY A 68 -11.34 10.19 -7.68
CA GLY A 68 -10.24 11.14 -7.81
C GLY A 68 -10.68 12.61 -7.83
N GLN A 69 -11.98 12.89 -7.71
CA GLN A 69 -12.49 14.26 -7.73
C GLN A 69 -12.22 14.98 -6.41
N GLU A 70 -11.86 16.24 -6.48
CA GLU A 70 -11.61 17.11 -5.32
C GLU A 70 -12.78 17.17 -4.35
N SER A 71 -14.03 17.10 -4.84
CA SER A 71 -15.24 17.08 -4.03
C SER A 71 -15.34 15.88 -3.07
N TYR A 72 -14.61 14.79 -3.33
CA TYR A 72 -14.61 13.58 -2.50
C TYR A 72 -13.33 13.39 -1.68
N ARG A 73 -12.41 14.36 -1.70
CA ARG A 73 -11.12 14.25 -0.98
C ARG A 73 -11.28 14.01 0.52
N SER A 74 -12.28 14.61 1.15
CA SER A 74 -12.58 14.40 2.58
C SER A 74 -13.05 12.97 2.90
N LEU A 75 -13.81 12.36 1.99
CA LEU A 75 -14.28 10.97 2.15
C LEU A 75 -13.13 9.98 2.00
N ASN A 76 -12.13 10.29 1.17
CA ASN A 76 -10.98 9.42 0.96
C ASN A 76 -10.19 9.18 2.25
N LYS A 77 -10.17 10.12 3.21
CA LYS A 77 -9.54 9.94 4.53
C LYS A 77 -10.08 8.73 5.28
N ILE A 78 -11.39 8.52 5.24
CA ILE A 78 -12.03 7.37 5.89
C ILE A 78 -11.54 6.06 5.26
N PHE A 79 -11.36 6.06 3.93
CA PHE A 79 -10.87 4.88 3.21
C PHE A 79 -9.38 4.62 3.38
N MET A 80 -8.57 5.62 3.80
CA MET A 80 -7.14 5.44 4.06
C MET A 80 -6.87 4.65 5.35
N LYS A 81 -7.76 4.75 6.33
CA LYS A 81 -7.57 4.07 7.64
C LYS A 81 -7.44 2.57 7.49
N ASN A 82 -6.52 2.01 8.28
CA ASN A 82 -6.20 0.58 8.30
C ASN A 82 -5.76 0.03 6.92
N SER A 83 -5.24 0.87 6.03
CA SER A 83 -4.66 0.41 4.78
C SER A 83 -3.28 -0.20 5.02
N ASN A 84 -3.03 -1.35 4.40
CA ASN A 84 -1.75 -2.05 4.48
C ASN A 84 -0.80 -1.57 3.37
N VAL A 85 -1.37 -1.17 2.22
CA VAL A 85 -0.65 -0.59 1.10
C VAL A 85 -1.44 0.61 0.58
N VAL A 86 -0.76 1.73 0.35
CA VAL A 86 -1.28 2.90 -0.35
C VAL A 86 -0.47 3.09 -1.62
N LEU A 87 -1.14 3.04 -2.75
CA LEU A 87 -0.53 3.28 -4.05
C LEU A 87 -0.98 4.65 -4.58
N PHE A 88 -0.05 5.57 -4.69
CA PHE A 88 -0.27 6.89 -5.29
C PHE A 88 -0.10 6.81 -6.80
N VAL A 89 -1.16 7.15 -7.53
CA VAL A 89 -1.18 7.03 -8.99
C VAL A 89 -1.21 8.41 -9.62
N TYR A 90 -0.27 8.67 -10.51
CA TYR A 90 -0.30 9.80 -11.43
C TYR A 90 -0.26 9.32 -12.88
N SER A 91 -0.54 10.19 -13.83
CA SER A 91 -0.43 9.89 -15.26
C SER A 91 0.75 10.63 -15.87
N ILE A 92 1.60 9.93 -16.64
CA ILE A 92 2.83 10.52 -17.20
C ILE A 92 2.55 11.70 -18.16
N ASP A 93 1.38 11.72 -18.79
CA ASP A 93 0.91 12.78 -19.70
C ASP A 93 0.30 13.99 -18.98
N ASN A 94 0.19 13.94 -17.63
CA ASN A 94 -0.50 14.95 -16.83
C ASN A 94 0.35 15.46 -15.65
N ILE A 95 1.05 16.58 -15.87
CA ILE A 95 1.90 17.20 -14.83
C ILE A 95 1.12 17.64 -13.58
N LYS A 96 -0.17 18.00 -13.71
CA LYS A 96 -1.01 18.35 -12.55
C LYS A 96 -1.18 17.16 -11.64
N SER A 97 -1.46 15.98 -12.20
CA SER A 97 -1.64 14.76 -11.42
C SER A 97 -0.36 14.35 -10.63
N PHE A 98 0.82 14.65 -11.20
CA PHE A 98 2.09 14.43 -10.52
C PHE A 98 2.33 15.42 -9.37
N LYS A 99 2.03 16.72 -9.58
CA LYS A 99 2.15 17.73 -8.53
C LYS A 99 1.20 17.47 -7.35
N GLU A 100 0.00 16.97 -7.63
CA GLU A 100 -0.99 16.63 -6.60
C GLU A 100 -0.61 15.40 -5.75
N LEU A 101 0.44 14.65 -6.13
CA LEU A 101 0.96 13.56 -5.28
C LEU A 101 1.32 14.06 -3.87
N ASN A 102 1.84 15.29 -3.73
CA ASN A 102 2.14 15.86 -2.42
C ASN A 102 0.92 15.88 -1.50
N TYR A 103 -0.22 16.37 -2.03
CA TYR A 103 -1.47 16.39 -1.27
C TYR A 103 -1.90 14.98 -0.83
N TRP A 104 -1.87 14.02 -1.75
CA TRP A 104 -2.29 12.65 -1.46
C TRP A 104 -1.38 11.97 -0.45
N ILE A 105 -0.07 12.15 -0.57
CA ILE A 105 0.93 11.59 0.34
C ILE A 105 0.78 12.18 1.74
N ASP A 106 0.67 13.50 1.87
CA ASP A 106 0.51 14.17 3.16
C ASP A 106 -0.83 13.80 3.83
N SER A 107 -1.89 13.67 3.04
CA SER A 107 -3.18 13.19 3.54
C SER A 107 -3.08 11.75 4.08
N ALA A 108 -2.40 10.87 3.36
CA ALA A 108 -2.26 9.46 3.75
C ALA A 108 -1.39 9.30 5.01
N LYS A 109 -0.27 10.03 5.13
CA LYS A 109 0.63 9.97 6.29
C LYS A 109 -0.07 10.22 7.63
N ASN A 110 -1.14 11.01 7.62
CA ASN A 110 -1.90 11.35 8.82
C ASN A 110 -2.97 10.29 9.17
N GLU A 111 -3.25 9.35 8.29
CA GLU A 111 -4.39 8.43 8.43
C GLU A 111 -3.98 6.95 8.44
N VAL A 112 -2.75 6.62 8.02
CA VAL A 112 -2.27 5.24 7.93
C VAL A 112 -1.32 4.90 9.08
N ASP A 113 -1.22 3.60 9.38
CA ASP A 113 -0.29 3.09 10.38
C ASP A 113 1.17 3.16 9.89
N GLU A 114 2.13 3.21 10.81
CA GLU A 114 3.58 3.26 10.53
C GLU A 114 4.08 2.10 9.66
N ASN A 115 3.44 0.96 9.74
CA ASN A 115 3.79 -0.24 8.95
C ASN A 115 3.17 -0.24 7.55
N CYS A 116 2.36 0.77 7.20
CA CYS A 116 1.76 0.86 5.87
C CYS A 116 2.82 1.07 4.81
N ILE A 117 2.76 0.27 3.75
CA ILE A 117 3.64 0.46 2.59
C ILE A 117 3.04 1.56 1.70
N MET A 118 3.81 2.60 1.44
CA MET A 118 3.46 3.67 0.52
C MET A 118 4.35 3.59 -0.73
N ALA A 119 3.72 3.64 -1.91
CA ALA A 119 4.42 3.49 -3.18
C ALA A 119 3.77 4.35 -4.28
N ILE A 120 4.46 4.57 -5.39
CA ILE A 120 4.05 5.43 -6.50
C ILE A 120 3.93 4.61 -7.78
N ALA A 121 2.88 4.88 -8.58
CA ALA A 121 2.72 4.35 -9.92
C ALA A 121 2.58 5.50 -10.94
N GLY A 122 3.49 5.58 -11.90
CA GLY A 122 3.38 6.43 -13.07
C GLY A 122 2.63 5.68 -14.16
N ASN A 123 1.32 5.90 -14.25
CA ASN A 123 0.45 5.19 -15.19
C ASN A 123 0.42 5.83 -16.57
N LYS A 124 -0.13 5.10 -17.52
CA LYS A 124 -0.21 5.41 -18.95
C LYS A 124 1.17 5.54 -19.63
N SER A 125 2.12 4.67 -19.23
CA SER A 125 3.47 4.64 -19.82
C SER A 125 3.45 4.34 -21.33
N ASP A 126 2.34 3.88 -21.88
CA ASP A 126 2.07 3.75 -23.30
C ASP A 126 1.99 5.10 -24.04
N LEU A 127 1.69 6.19 -23.32
CA LEU A 127 1.61 7.56 -23.88
C LEU A 127 2.97 8.29 -23.86
N ILE A 128 4.05 7.59 -24.16
CA ILE A 128 5.43 8.12 -24.08
C ILE A 128 5.62 9.41 -24.92
N TYR A 129 4.98 9.51 -26.09
CA TYR A 129 5.05 10.69 -26.94
C TYR A 129 4.27 11.90 -26.39
N GLN A 130 3.42 11.71 -25.39
CA GLN A 130 2.65 12.75 -24.71
C GLN A 130 3.18 13.00 -23.30
N GLN A 131 4.29 12.37 -22.93
CA GLN A 131 4.88 12.45 -21.60
C GLN A 131 5.19 13.91 -21.23
N LYS A 132 4.73 14.32 -20.04
CA LYS A 132 4.94 15.65 -19.45
C LYS A 132 5.71 15.58 -18.12
N VAL A 133 5.82 14.41 -17.55
CA VAL A 133 6.61 14.13 -16.34
C VAL A 133 7.75 13.21 -16.75
N THR A 134 8.98 13.69 -16.72
CA THR A 134 10.13 12.87 -17.10
C THR A 134 10.36 11.72 -16.11
N ASP A 135 10.94 10.64 -16.61
CA ASP A 135 11.33 9.50 -15.75
C ASP A 135 12.27 9.93 -14.64
N GLU A 136 13.18 10.86 -14.93
CA GLU A 136 14.14 11.37 -13.98
C GLU A 136 13.46 12.16 -12.85
N GLU A 137 12.53 13.06 -13.19
CA GLU A 137 11.74 13.79 -12.19
C GLU A 137 10.98 12.84 -11.28
N ALA A 138 10.32 11.84 -11.86
CA ALA A 138 9.56 10.87 -11.09
C ALA A 138 10.45 10.00 -10.18
N LYS A 139 11.61 9.53 -10.68
CA LYS A 139 12.58 8.76 -9.90
C LYS A 139 13.17 9.58 -8.76
N ASN A 140 13.55 10.83 -9.02
CA ASN A 140 14.08 11.75 -8.02
C ASN A 140 13.03 12.06 -6.94
N TYR A 141 11.78 12.27 -7.34
CA TYR A 141 10.68 12.49 -6.41
C TYR A 141 10.43 11.26 -5.53
N ALA A 142 10.33 10.07 -6.10
CA ALA A 142 10.14 8.84 -5.36
C ALA A 142 11.28 8.57 -4.36
N LYS A 143 12.53 8.78 -4.79
CA LYS A 143 13.72 8.68 -3.93
C LYS A 143 13.65 9.67 -2.77
N LYS A 144 13.28 10.93 -3.01
CA LYS A 144 13.10 11.95 -1.97
C LYS A 144 12.04 11.54 -0.94
N MET A 145 10.95 10.91 -1.41
CA MET A 145 9.87 10.44 -0.53
C MET A 145 10.16 9.10 0.14
N GLY A 146 11.26 8.42 -0.20
CA GLY A 146 11.59 7.08 0.30
C GLY A 146 10.61 6.00 -0.18
N MET A 147 10.01 6.19 -1.36
CA MET A 147 8.98 5.32 -1.91
C MET A 147 9.46 4.55 -3.14
N LYS A 148 8.96 3.33 -3.34
CA LYS A 148 9.13 2.61 -4.60
C LYS A 148 8.30 3.29 -5.70
N LEU A 149 8.81 3.25 -6.92
CA LEU A 149 8.16 3.76 -8.12
C LEU A 149 8.12 2.68 -9.19
N LYS A 150 6.97 2.53 -9.84
CA LYS A 150 6.80 1.71 -11.04
C LYS A 150 6.12 2.55 -12.11
N PHE A 151 6.69 2.56 -13.33
CA PHE A 151 5.97 2.97 -14.51
C PHE A 151 5.13 1.80 -15.00
N THR A 152 3.88 2.04 -15.34
CA THR A 152 2.91 1.02 -15.71
C THR A 152 1.93 1.53 -16.76
N SER A 153 1.28 0.60 -17.45
CA SER A 153 0.18 0.89 -18.36
C SER A 153 -0.97 -0.08 -18.09
N ALA A 154 -2.11 0.46 -17.72
CA ALA A 154 -3.32 -0.34 -17.62
C ALA A 154 -3.75 -0.93 -18.97
N LEU A 155 -3.24 -0.38 -20.09
CA LEU A 155 -3.52 -0.88 -21.43
C LEU A 155 -2.59 -2.05 -21.81
N ASN A 156 -1.27 -1.95 -21.49
CA ASN A 156 -0.25 -2.81 -22.08
C ASN A 156 0.60 -3.60 -21.06
N ASP A 157 0.60 -3.21 -19.77
CA ASP A 157 1.50 -3.80 -18.74
C ASP A 157 0.75 -4.46 -17.57
N HIS A 158 -0.14 -5.39 -17.89
CA HIS A 158 -0.94 -6.09 -16.89
C HIS A 158 -0.08 -6.92 -15.94
N ALA A 159 0.85 -7.70 -16.49
CA ALA A 159 1.73 -8.56 -15.69
C ALA A 159 2.71 -7.74 -14.83
N GLY A 160 3.31 -6.69 -15.38
CA GLY A 160 4.24 -5.84 -14.64
C GLY A 160 3.55 -5.10 -13.49
N PHE A 161 2.33 -4.62 -13.69
CA PHE A 161 1.57 -3.99 -12.62
C PHE A 161 1.13 -4.99 -11.54
N LYS A 162 0.69 -6.19 -11.94
CA LYS A 162 0.35 -7.26 -10.99
C LYS A 162 1.57 -7.62 -10.12
N ASN A 163 2.72 -7.86 -10.73
CA ASN A 163 3.96 -8.17 -10.02
C ASN A 163 4.34 -7.05 -9.03
N TYR A 164 4.11 -5.79 -9.39
CA TYR A 164 4.38 -4.67 -8.51
C TYR A 164 3.48 -4.66 -7.27
N ILE A 165 2.19 -4.92 -7.43
CA ILE A 165 1.27 -5.04 -6.30
C ILE A 165 1.66 -6.21 -5.39
N GLU A 166 2.02 -7.36 -5.97
CA GLU A 166 2.47 -8.54 -5.23
C GLU A 166 3.76 -8.28 -4.45
N GLU A 167 4.71 -7.53 -5.03
CA GLU A 167 5.92 -7.06 -4.36
C GLU A 167 5.59 -6.16 -3.15
N LEU A 168 4.68 -5.21 -3.29
CA LEU A 168 4.28 -4.33 -2.19
C LEU A 168 3.57 -5.10 -1.07
N ILE A 169 2.74 -6.08 -1.41
CA ILE A 169 2.12 -6.99 -0.43
C ILE A 169 3.19 -7.75 0.34
N LEU A 170 4.19 -8.28 -0.37
CA LEU A 170 5.29 -9.04 0.24
C LEU A 170 6.12 -8.17 1.17
N ASP A 171 6.45 -6.93 0.78
CA ASP A 171 7.15 -5.97 1.63
C ASP A 171 6.39 -5.73 2.95
N TYR A 172 5.07 -5.56 2.88
CA TYR A 172 4.24 -5.40 4.07
C TYR A 172 4.30 -6.62 4.99
N ILE A 173 4.14 -7.82 4.43
CA ILE A 173 4.15 -9.08 5.18
C ILE A 173 5.50 -9.31 5.87
N LEU A 174 6.60 -9.10 5.15
CA LEU A 174 7.95 -9.27 5.65
C LEU A 174 8.31 -8.20 6.71
N GLY A 175 7.86 -6.95 6.50
CA GLY A 175 8.01 -5.86 7.47
C GLY A 175 7.31 -6.18 8.79
N LYS A 176 6.07 -6.64 8.73
CA LYS A 176 5.29 -7.04 9.91
C LYS A 176 5.94 -8.20 10.67
N ASN A 177 6.49 -9.18 9.97
CA ASN A 177 7.18 -10.30 10.59
C ASN A 177 8.48 -9.89 11.31
N LYS A 178 9.22 -8.91 10.76
CA LYS A 178 10.41 -8.36 11.41
C LYS A 178 10.09 -7.61 12.70
N ASN A 179 9.00 -6.86 12.70
CA ASN A 179 8.57 -6.10 13.89
C ASN A 179 8.10 -7.04 15.01
N LYS A 180 7.29 -8.06 14.70
CA LYS A 180 6.92 -9.10 15.69
C LYS A 180 8.13 -9.76 16.34
N LYS A 181 9.12 -10.19 15.55
CA LYS A 181 10.34 -10.80 16.10
C LYS A 181 11.17 -9.85 16.95
N LYS A 182 11.08 -8.53 16.73
CA LYS A 182 11.73 -7.55 17.61
C LYS A 182 10.98 -7.39 18.93
N GLU A 183 9.66 -7.33 18.89
CA GLU A 183 8.80 -7.25 20.08
C GLU A 183 8.99 -8.48 20.98
N GLU A 184 8.91 -9.68 20.43
CA GLU A 184 9.16 -10.94 21.15
C GLU A 184 10.54 -10.96 21.85
N LYS A 185 11.60 -10.50 21.15
CA LYS A 185 12.95 -10.42 21.74
C LYS A 185 13.08 -9.36 22.84
N ILE A 186 12.28 -8.31 22.81
CA ILE A 186 12.26 -7.28 23.86
C ILE A 186 11.55 -7.84 25.10
N GLU A 187 10.40 -8.48 24.93
CA GLU A 187 9.64 -9.12 26.00
C GLU A 187 10.45 -10.23 26.71
N GLU A 188 11.17 -11.07 25.93
CA GLU A 188 12.09 -12.08 26.51
C GLU A 188 13.21 -11.45 27.33
N LYS A 189 13.76 -10.31 26.91
CA LYS A 189 14.81 -9.62 27.67
C LYS A 189 14.28 -8.99 28.95
N GLU A 190 13.08 -8.43 28.92
CA GLU A 190 12.44 -7.83 30.10
C GLU A 190 12.03 -8.88 31.11
N THR A 191 11.46 -10.01 30.67
CA THR A 191 11.15 -11.15 31.56
C THR A 191 12.39 -11.73 32.21
N ASN A 192 13.46 -11.93 31.45
CA ASN A 192 14.75 -12.42 32.00
C ASN A 192 15.39 -11.43 32.96
N LYS A 193 15.21 -10.13 32.79
CA LYS A 193 15.70 -9.09 33.69
C LYS A 193 14.91 -9.08 35.02
N SER A 194 13.60 -9.27 34.94
CA SER A 194 12.70 -9.34 36.09
C SER A 194 12.99 -10.57 36.95
N ILE A 195 13.27 -11.74 36.35
CA ILE A 195 13.65 -12.96 37.04
C ILE A 195 14.99 -12.81 37.76
N LYS A 196 15.99 -12.13 37.15
CA LYS A 196 17.29 -11.88 37.79
C LYS A 196 17.20 -10.91 38.97
N ILE A 197 16.28 -9.96 38.95
CA ILE A 197 16.05 -9.03 40.08
C ILE A 197 15.34 -9.75 41.24
N GLY A 198 14.37 -10.60 40.95
CA GLY A 198 13.66 -11.41 41.96
C GLY A 198 14.57 -12.40 42.69
N SER A 199 15.55 -13.00 41.99
CA SER A 199 16.51 -13.94 42.59
C SER A 199 17.56 -13.26 43.49
N LYS A 200 17.91 -11.99 43.23
CA LYS A 200 18.84 -11.23 44.10
C LYS A 200 18.18 -10.74 45.40
N LYS A 201 16.87 -10.55 45.48
CA LYS A 201 16.16 -10.16 46.70
C LYS A 201 15.99 -11.33 47.69
N ARG A 202 15.99 -12.59 47.25
CA ARG A 202 15.86 -13.77 48.13
C ARG A 202 17.14 -14.17 48.87
N LYS A 203 18.32 -13.66 48.50
CA LYS A 203 19.59 -13.98 49.15
C LYS A 203 19.99 -13.04 50.28
N LYS A 204 19.20 -12.00 50.63
CA LYS A 204 19.54 -11.05 51.71
C LYS A 204 18.81 -11.23 53.02
N ASN A 205 17.96 -12.24 53.21
CA ASN A 205 17.27 -12.50 54.48
C ASN A 205 17.60 -13.91 55.02
N LYS A 206 18.87 -14.18 55.25
CA LYS A 206 19.31 -15.28 56.14
C LYS A 206 20.62 -14.85 56.81
N CYS A 207 20.51 -14.10 57.88
CA CYS A 207 21.45 -14.06 58.99
C CYS A 207 20.84 -13.28 60.15
N CYS A 208 20.76 -13.91 61.25
CA CYS A 208 20.46 -13.66 62.64
C CYS A 208 19.20 -14.27 63.12
#